data_826cfbe467c1f4a68a0018bf6da71271
#
_entry.id   826cfbe467c1f4a68a0018bf6da71271
#
_cell.length_a   1.000
_cell.length_b   1.000
_cell.length_c   1.000
_cell.angle_alpha   90.00
_cell.angle_beta   90.00
_cell.angle_gamma   90.00
#
_symmetry.space_group_name_H-M   'P 1'
#
loop_
_entity.id
_entity.type
_entity.pdbx_description
1 polymer ?
#
loop_
_entity_poly.entity_id
_entity_poly.type
_entity_poly.pdbx_seq_one_letter_code
_entity_poly.pdbx_strand_id
1 'polypeptide(L)'
;MTHTADLPGLKNLYLIESADTDGRFALIEHTIPPHTLAAPMHTHEREDEYSYVVSGRMGAQIGDRVVEAGPGELVAKPRGIPHAFWNSGDEDCVLLELISPGEFSGYFDEIAPILSGDGPPDFEKLAGIQARYALAMDFESIGPLMEQHQLQP
;
A
#
# COMPACT_ATOMS: atom_id res chain seq x y z
N MET A 1 21.52 -8.51 -3.42
CA MET A 1 20.38 -8.98 -4.22
C MET A 1 19.15 -8.14 -3.91
N THR A 2 18.45 -7.72 -4.95
CA THR A 2 17.28 -6.85 -4.83
C THR A 2 16.04 -7.70 -4.57
N HIS A 3 15.29 -7.40 -3.52
CA HIS A 3 14.03 -8.08 -3.23
C HIS A 3 12.87 -7.18 -3.64
N THR A 4 12.03 -7.69 -4.53
CA THR A 4 10.83 -6.99 -5.02
C THR A 4 9.60 -7.88 -4.88
N ALA A 5 8.45 -7.25 -4.71
CA ALA A 5 7.15 -7.92 -4.71
C ALA A 5 6.13 -7.00 -5.38
N ASP A 6 6.07 -7.06 -6.70
CA ASP A 6 5.26 -6.12 -7.48
C ASP A 6 3.79 -6.57 -7.55
N LEU A 7 2.90 -5.62 -7.25
CA LEU A 7 1.46 -5.76 -7.39
C LEU A 7 0.97 -4.90 -8.55
N PRO A 8 -0.19 -5.22 -9.14
CA PRO A 8 -0.82 -4.31 -10.10
C PRO A 8 -1.00 -2.92 -9.48
N GLY A 9 -0.43 -1.89 -10.10
CA GLY A 9 -0.52 -0.51 -9.61
C GLY A 9 0.37 -0.16 -8.42
N LEU A 10 1.18 -1.09 -7.93
CA LEU A 10 2.04 -0.83 -6.78
C LEU A 10 3.31 -1.70 -6.86
N LYS A 11 4.41 -1.10 -7.28
CA LYS A 11 5.70 -1.78 -7.27
C LYS A 11 6.34 -1.63 -5.89
N ASN A 12 6.89 -2.72 -5.38
CA ASN A 12 7.49 -2.77 -4.05
C ASN A 12 8.93 -3.22 -4.13
N LEU A 13 9.84 -2.35 -3.70
CA LEU A 13 11.26 -2.65 -3.55
C LEU A 13 11.62 -2.63 -2.06
N TYR A 14 12.06 -3.75 -1.53
CA TYR A 14 12.45 -3.86 -0.13
C TYR A 14 13.83 -3.22 0.09
N LEU A 15 13.88 -2.16 0.86
CA LEU A 15 15.12 -1.46 1.22
C LEU A 15 15.67 -1.99 2.54
N ILE A 16 14.79 -2.18 3.53
CA ILE A 16 15.12 -2.81 4.81
C ILE A 16 14.05 -3.86 5.06
N GLU A 17 14.46 -5.10 5.21
CA GLU A 17 13.53 -6.20 5.47
C GLU A 17 13.27 -6.34 6.97
N SER A 18 12.12 -6.86 7.33
CA SER A 18 11.73 -7.06 8.73
C SER A 18 12.78 -7.86 9.52
N ALA A 19 13.36 -8.89 8.89
CA ALA A 19 14.39 -9.71 9.53
C ALA A 19 15.67 -8.92 9.89
N ASP A 20 15.96 -7.85 9.15
CA ASP A 20 17.15 -7.03 9.40
C ASP A 20 17.03 -6.18 10.66
N THR A 21 15.80 -6.01 11.17
CA THR A 21 15.50 -5.18 12.34
C THR A 21 14.90 -5.97 13.49
N ASP A 22 14.99 -7.31 13.45
CA ASP A 22 14.35 -8.19 14.42
C ASP A 22 12.82 -7.94 14.51
N GLY A 23 12.19 -7.66 13.35
CA GLY A 23 10.75 -7.45 13.26
C GLY A 23 10.27 -6.06 13.69
N ARG A 24 11.16 -5.15 14.02
CA ARG A 24 10.76 -3.82 14.51
C ARG A 24 10.12 -2.96 13.44
N PHE A 25 10.67 -2.97 12.24
CA PHE A 25 10.11 -2.27 11.09
C PHE A 25 10.64 -2.87 9.79
N ALA A 26 9.97 -2.52 8.70
CA ALA A 26 10.44 -2.72 7.34
C ALA A 26 10.38 -1.38 6.61
N LEU A 27 11.24 -1.17 5.63
CA LEU A 27 11.23 0.00 4.77
C LEU A 27 11.12 -0.45 3.32
N ILE A 28 10.06 -0.02 2.65
CA ILE A 28 9.77 -0.40 1.27
C ILE A 28 9.67 0.86 0.42
N GLU A 29 10.26 0.82 -0.77
CA GLU A 29 10.01 1.86 -1.76
C GLU A 29 8.82 1.43 -2.62
N HIS A 30 7.75 2.22 -2.57
CA HIS A 30 6.58 2.07 -3.43
C HIS A 30 6.73 2.96 -4.66
N THR A 31 6.41 2.41 -5.83
CA THR A 31 6.25 3.20 -7.05
C THR A 31 4.85 2.98 -7.60
N ILE A 32 4.11 4.08 -7.78
CA ILE A 32 2.72 4.07 -8.22
C ILE A 32 2.63 4.81 -9.54
N PRO A 33 2.10 4.19 -10.61
CA PRO A 33 1.92 4.87 -11.90
C PRO A 33 0.97 6.08 -11.79
N PRO A 34 0.99 7.00 -12.77
CA PRO A 34 0.09 8.16 -12.75
C PRO A 34 -1.38 7.80 -12.60
N HIS A 35 -2.11 8.60 -11.82
CA HIS A 35 -3.56 8.49 -11.63
C HIS A 35 -4.03 7.08 -11.28
N THR A 36 -3.27 6.39 -10.45
CA THR A 36 -3.52 4.99 -10.11
C THR A 36 -3.82 4.83 -8.63
N LEU A 37 -4.86 4.02 -8.33
CA LEU A 37 -5.17 3.61 -6.97
C LEU A 37 -4.17 2.51 -6.55
N ALA A 38 -3.40 2.77 -5.51
CA ALA A 38 -2.43 1.79 -5.00
C ALA A 38 -3.08 0.77 -4.08
N ALA A 39 -4.02 1.20 -3.25
CA ALA A 39 -4.76 0.31 -2.36
C ALA A 39 -6.13 0.89 -2.03
N PRO A 40 -7.18 0.05 -1.97
CA PRO A 40 -8.51 0.49 -1.51
C PRO A 40 -8.48 0.80 -0.01
N MET A 41 -9.61 1.25 0.53
CA MET A 41 -9.73 1.43 1.98
C MET A 41 -9.45 0.10 2.68
N HIS A 42 -8.55 0.14 3.64
CA HIS A 42 -8.18 -1.03 4.44
C HIS A 42 -7.70 -0.59 5.82
N THR A 43 -7.75 -1.53 6.76
CA THR A 43 -7.39 -1.26 8.15
C THR A 43 -6.36 -2.28 8.62
N HIS A 44 -5.24 -1.79 9.14
CA HIS A 44 -4.24 -2.62 9.84
C HIS A 44 -4.54 -2.59 11.33
N GLU A 45 -4.71 -3.76 11.93
CA GLU A 45 -4.93 -3.81 13.39
C GLU A 45 -3.63 -3.67 14.18
N ARG A 46 -2.50 -4.02 13.58
CA ARG A 46 -1.21 -4.16 14.29
C ARG A 46 -0.16 -3.14 13.90
N GLU A 47 -0.24 -2.59 12.68
CA GLU A 47 0.86 -1.80 12.13
C GLU A 47 0.51 -0.32 12.04
N ASP A 48 1.49 0.50 12.38
CA ASP A 48 1.53 1.90 11.96
C ASP A 48 2.35 1.97 10.67
N GLU A 49 1.90 2.79 9.73
CA GLU A 49 2.60 3.02 8.49
C GLU A 49 2.84 4.50 8.27
N TYR A 50 3.98 4.82 7.67
CA TYR A 50 4.37 6.19 7.36
C TYR A 50 4.87 6.25 5.93
N SER A 51 4.23 7.11 5.12
CA SER A 51 4.63 7.32 3.73
C SER A 51 5.39 8.64 3.61
N TYR A 52 6.65 8.58 3.20
CA TYR A 52 7.44 9.77 2.89
C TYR A 52 7.54 9.90 1.37
N VAL A 53 7.11 11.03 0.83
CA VAL A 53 7.10 11.25 -0.62
C VAL A 53 8.50 11.65 -1.08
N VAL A 54 9.08 10.83 -1.97
CA VAL A 54 10.37 11.13 -2.60
C VAL A 54 10.17 11.96 -3.85
N SER A 55 9.23 11.54 -4.70
CA SER A 55 8.90 12.25 -5.94
C SER A 55 7.45 11.96 -6.34
N GLY A 56 6.91 12.86 -7.16
CA GLY A 56 5.52 12.75 -7.58
C GLY A 56 4.56 13.32 -6.54
N ARG A 57 3.32 12.85 -6.57
CA ARG A 57 2.27 13.37 -5.70
C ARG A 57 1.37 12.26 -5.19
N MET A 58 1.28 12.16 -3.88
CA MET A 58 0.46 11.16 -3.19
C MET A 58 -0.85 11.77 -2.74
N GLY A 59 -1.96 11.10 -3.06
CA GLY A 59 -3.24 11.34 -2.41
C GLY A 59 -3.51 10.21 -1.42
N ALA A 60 -4.19 10.52 -0.33
CA ALA A 60 -4.57 9.52 0.67
C ALA A 60 -5.87 9.91 1.36
N GLN A 61 -6.63 8.91 1.78
CA GLN A 61 -7.75 9.11 2.67
C GLN A 61 -7.45 8.39 3.99
N ILE A 62 -7.46 9.13 5.09
CA ILE A 62 -7.19 8.61 6.43
C ILE A 62 -8.47 8.82 7.24
N GLY A 63 -9.21 7.74 7.52
CA GLY A 63 -10.56 7.87 8.04
C GLY A 63 -11.43 8.66 7.06
N ASP A 64 -11.98 9.80 7.49
CA ASP A 64 -12.81 10.67 6.64
C ASP A 64 -12.01 11.79 5.97
N ARG A 65 -10.72 11.91 6.27
CA ARG A 65 -9.91 13.04 5.81
C ARG A 65 -9.12 12.67 4.57
N VAL A 66 -9.27 13.47 3.51
CA VAL A 66 -8.48 13.36 2.29
C VAL A 66 -7.31 14.34 2.39
N VAL A 67 -6.11 13.84 2.12
CA VAL A 67 -4.88 14.64 2.15
C VAL A 67 -4.10 14.44 0.85
N GLU A 68 -3.29 15.42 0.52
CA GLU A 68 -2.31 15.31 -0.56
C GLU A 68 -0.92 15.69 -0.04
N ALA A 69 0.09 15.04 -0.57
CA ALA A 69 1.48 15.26 -0.17
C ALA A 69 2.38 15.26 -1.40
N GLY A 70 3.33 16.18 -1.41
CA GLY A 70 4.38 16.26 -2.42
C GLY A 70 5.74 15.89 -1.84
N PRO A 71 6.82 16.00 -2.65
CA PRO A 71 8.17 15.62 -2.22
C PRO A 71 8.59 16.27 -0.89
N GLY A 72 9.12 15.44 0.00
CA GLY A 72 9.57 15.88 1.33
C GLY A 72 8.49 15.88 2.41
N GLU A 73 7.25 15.53 2.06
CA GLU A 73 6.15 15.49 3.01
C GLU A 73 5.86 14.05 3.46
N LEU A 74 5.35 13.93 4.69
CA LEU A 74 5.05 12.66 5.33
C LEU A 74 3.55 12.52 5.56
N VAL A 75 3.00 11.34 5.24
CA VAL A 75 1.62 10.98 5.58
C VAL A 75 1.65 9.82 6.58
N ALA A 76 1.09 10.05 7.77
CA ALA A 76 0.96 9.01 8.78
C ALA A 76 -0.35 8.24 8.59
N LYS A 77 -0.26 6.92 8.65
CA LYS A 77 -1.41 6.00 8.55
C LYS A 77 -1.44 5.13 9.79
N PRO A 78 -2.04 5.62 10.90
CA PRO A 78 -2.04 4.89 12.16
C PRO A 78 -2.85 3.60 12.09
N ARG A 79 -2.44 2.60 12.87
CA ARG A 79 -3.20 1.35 13.01
C ARG A 79 -4.61 1.62 13.51
N GLY A 80 -5.54 0.77 13.13
CA GLY A 80 -6.93 0.86 13.54
C GLY A 80 -7.75 1.91 12.82
N ILE A 81 -7.13 2.74 11.97
CA ILE A 81 -7.82 3.77 11.20
C ILE A 81 -7.82 3.34 9.72
N PRO A 82 -9.00 3.21 9.09
CA PRO A 82 -9.07 2.87 7.67
C PRO A 82 -8.35 3.90 6.80
N HIS A 83 -7.62 3.43 5.81
CA HIS A 83 -6.95 4.34 4.88
C HIS A 83 -6.84 3.73 3.47
N ALA A 84 -6.70 4.63 2.50
CA ALA A 84 -6.40 4.31 1.10
C ALA A 84 -5.39 5.30 0.58
N PHE A 85 -4.66 4.95 -0.47
CA PHE A 85 -3.74 5.89 -1.09
C PHE A 85 -3.60 5.65 -2.58
N TRP A 86 -3.15 6.70 -3.27
CA TRP A 86 -3.08 6.72 -4.73
C TRP A 86 -2.05 7.73 -5.21
N ASN A 87 -1.74 7.66 -6.49
CA ASN A 87 -0.99 8.70 -7.18
C ASN A 87 -1.98 9.66 -7.83
N SER A 88 -1.99 10.92 -7.40
CA SER A 88 -2.87 11.95 -7.92
C SER A 88 -2.23 12.79 -9.04
N GLY A 89 -0.99 12.49 -9.41
CA GLY A 89 -0.23 13.26 -10.37
C GLY A 89 -0.08 12.59 -11.74
N ASP A 90 0.63 13.29 -12.63
CA ASP A 90 0.85 12.86 -14.02
C ASP A 90 2.15 12.09 -14.22
N GLU A 91 2.96 11.95 -13.18
CA GLU A 91 4.23 11.21 -13.17
C GLU A 91 4.18 10.11 -12.14
N ASP A 92 5.13 9.18 -12.19
CA ASP A 92 5.25 8.15 -11.15
C ASP A 92 5.38 8.80 -9.78
N CYS A 93 4.70 8.24 -8.79
CA CYS A 93 4.85 8.64 -7.40
C CYS A 93 5.75 7.62 -6.70
N VAL A 94 6.84 8.09 -6.11
CA VAL A 94 7.78 7.26 -5.36
C VAL A 94 7.68 7.60 -3.89
N LEU A 95 7.38 6.61 -3.08
CA LEU A 95 7.21 6.73 -1.63
C LEU A 95 8.22 5.85 -0.91
N LEU A 96 8.72 6.33 0.23
CA LEU A 96 9.34 5.44 1.21
C LEU A 96 8.27 5.10 2.25
N GLU A 97 7.99 3.82 2.40
CA GLU A 97 6.98 3.32 3.33
C GLU A 97 7.64 2.63 4.50
N LEU A 98 7.51 3.22 5.70
CA LEU A 98 7.94 2.60 6.93
C LEU A 98 6.76 1.85 7.54
N ILE A 99 6.94 0.57 7.80
CA ILE A 99 5.91 -0.32 8.35
C ILE A 99 6.40 -0.85 9.69
N SER A 100 5.69 -0.57 10.76
CA SER A 100 6.08 -1.01 12.12
C SER A 100 4.89 -1.58 12.88
N PRO A 101 4.96 -2.84 13.36
CA PRO A 101 6.01 -3.85 13.19
C PRO A 101 6.23 -4.27 11.74
N GLY A 102 7.42 -4.79 11.44
CA GLY A 102 7.84 -5.05 10.06
C GLY A 102 7.25 -6.30 9.42
N GLU A 103 6.72 -7.22 10.18
CA GLU A 103 6.25 -8.51 9.67
C GLU A 103 5.19 -8.38 8.57
N PHE A 104 4.39 -7.33 8.60
CA PHE A 104 3.38 -7.09 7.58
C PHE A 104 3.99 -7.04 6.17
N SER A 105 5.25 -6.66 6.03
CA SER A 105 5.89 -6.60 4.71
C SER A 105 5.85 -7.92 3.95
N GLY A 106 5.78 -9.04 4.64
CA GLY A 106 5.63 -10.36 4.03
C GLY A 106 4.30 -10.55 3.28
N TYR A 107 3.31 -9.74 3.59
CA TYR A 107 2.02 -9.76 2.91
C TYR A 107 2.18 -9.56 1.40
N PHE A 108 3.01 -8.63 0.99
CA PHE A 108 3.23 -8.33 -0.44
C PHE A 108 3.82 -9.54 -1.17
N ASP A 109 4.75 -10.25 -0.55
CA ASP A 109 5.34 -11.46 -1.13
C ASP A 109 4.29 -12.55 -1.33
N GLU A 110 3.37 -12.69 -0.39
CA GLU A 110 2.35 -13.74 -0.43
C GLU A 110 1.26 -13.45 -1.45
N ILE A 111 0.87 -12.18 -1.64
CA ILE A 111 -0.23 -11.84 -2.56
C ILE A 111 0.24 -11.56 -3.98
N ALA A 112 1.50 -11.20 -4.20
CA ALA A 112 2.00 -10.89 -5.54
C ALA A 112 1.75 -12.01 -6.54
N PRO A 113 2.04 -13.29 -6.26
CA PRO A 113 1.76 -14.38 -7.21
C PRO A 113 0.27 -14.56 -7.50
N ILE A 114 -0.60 -14.23 -6.55
CA ILE A 114 -2.06 -14.38 -6.72
C ILE A 114 -2.59 -13.30 -7.65
N LEU A 115 -2.07 -12.08 -7.54
CA LEU A 115 -2.55 -10.93 -8.31
C LEU A 115 -1.89 -10.80 -9.69
N SER A 116 -0.75 -11.44 -9.92
CA SER A 116 -0.01 -11.34 -11.17
C SER A 116 -0.44 -12.33 -12.25
N GLY A 117 -1.33 -13.27 -11.92
CA GLY A 117 -1.82 -14.28 -12.85
C GLY A 117 -2.85 -13.73 -13.82
N ASP A 118 -3.11 -14.49 -14.90
CA ASP A 118 -4.19 -14.22 -15.84
C ASP A 118 -5.51 -14.68 -15.24
N GLY A 119 -6.56 -13.85 -15.39
CA GLY A 119 -7.87 -14.16 -14.90
C GLY A 119 -8.14 -13.65 -13.48
N PRO A 120 -9.33 -13.97 -12.92
CA PRO A 120 -9.70 -13.47 -11.60
C PRO A 120 -8.81 -14.07 -10.51
N PRO A 121 -8.45 -13.27 -9.48
CA PRO A 121 -7.66 -13.76 -8.36
C PRO A 121 -8.41 -14.83 -7.55
N ASP A 122 -7.65 -15.66 -6.83
CA ASP A 122 -8.21 -16.57 -5.84
C ASP A 122 -8.58 -15.77 -4.58
N PHE A 123 -9.83 -15.31 -4.53
CA PHE A 123 -10.32 -14.46 -3.45
C PHE A 123 -10.36 -15.17 -2.09
N GLU A 124 -10.60 -16.48 -2.08
CA GLU A 124 -10.60 -17.25 -0.84
C GLU A 124 -9.20 -17.30 -0.23
N LYS A 125 -8.19 -17.52 -1.06
CA LYS A 125 -6.79 -17.54 -0.63
C LYS A 125 -6.35 -16.16 -0.16
N LEU A 126 -6.74 -15.10 -0.88
CA LEU A 126 -6.47 -13.72 -0.45
C LEU A 126 -7.08 -13.43 0.91
N ALA A 127 -8.34 -13.80 1.12
CA ALA A 127 -9.02 -13.58 2.39
C ALA A 127 -8.33 -14.28 3.55
N GLY A 128 -7.84 -15.50 3.35
CA GLY A 128 -7.08 -16.23 4.36
C GLY A 128 -5.76 -15.57 4.72
N ILE A 129 -5.05 -15.05 3.73
CA ILE A 129 -3.80 -14.32 3.94
C ILE A 129 -4.09 -13.02 4.71
N GLN A 130 -5.09 -12.26 4.28
CA GLN A 130 -5.48 -11.02 4.95
C GLN A 130 -5.84 -11.25 6.42
N ALA A 131 -6.56 -12.33 6.71
CA ALA A 131 -6.93 -12.67 8.08
C ALA A 131 -5.68 -12.95 8.95
N ARG A 132 -4.68 -13.64 8.40
CA ARG A 132 -3.44 -13.91 9.15
C ARG A 132 -2.67 -12.65 9.49
N TYR A 133 -2.72 -11.65 8.62
CA TYR A 133 -2.07 -10.36 8.84
C TYR A 133 -2.94 -9.36 9.59
N ALA A 134 -4.12 -9.77 10.05
CA ALA A 134 -5.08 -8.89 10.72
C ALA A 134 -5.38 -7.62 9.90
N LEU A 135 -5.53 -7.83 8.60
CA LEU A 135 -5.82 -6.80 7.61
C LEU A 135 -7.27 -6.93 7.17
N ALA A 136 -8.04 -5.84 7.29
CA ALA A 136 -9.41 -5.76 6.79
C ALA A 136 -9.42 -4.91 5.52
N MET A 137 -9.83 -5.50 4.38
CA MET A 137 -9.92 -4.81 3.10
C MET A 137 -11.37 -4.51 2.75
N ASP A 138 -11.64 -3.28 2.35
CA ASP A 138 -12.94 -2.86 1.84
C ASP A 138 -12.88 -2.74 0.33
N PHE A 139 -13.17 -3.85 -0.36
CA PHE A 139 -13.14 -3.88 -1.83
C PHE A 139 -14.25 -3.04 -2.46
N GLU A 140 -15.34 -2.76 -1.73
CA GLU A 140 -16.42 -1.91 -2.23
C GLU A 140 -16.00 -0.45 -2.35
N SER A 141 -14.92 -0.05 -1.68
CA SER A 141 -14.38 1.31 -1.76
C SER A 141 -13.66 1.60 -3.09
N ILE A 142 -13.27 0.58 -3.85
CA ILE A 142 -12.49 0.76 -5.09
C ILE A 142 -13.22 1.65 -6.09
N GLY A 143 -14.46 1.30 -6.44
CA GLY A 143 -15.25 2.06 -7.41
C GLY A 143 -15.43 3.52 -7.03
N PRO A 144 -15.96 3.81 -5.83
CA PRO A 144 -16.11 5.19 -5.37
C PRO A 144 -14.82 6.00 -5.32
N LEU A 145 -13.71 5.40 -4.87
CA LEU A 145 -12.41 6.08 -4.84
C LEU A 145 -11.92 6.42 -6.25
N MET A 146 -12.03 5.47 -7.18
CA MET A 146 -11.62 5.68 -8.57
C MET A 146 -12.43 6.78 -9.23
N GLU A 147 -13.74 6.78 -9.01
CA GLU A 147 -14.62 7.81 -9.56
C GLU A 147 -14.35 9.18 -8.94
N GLN A 148 -14.29 9.25 -7.61
CA GLN A 148 -14.11 10.51 -6.88
C GLN A 148 -12.78 11.19 -7.20
N HIS A 149 -11.71 10.41 -7.37
CA HIS A 149 -10.35 10.93 -7.57
C HIS A 149 -9.85 10.74 -9.01
N GLN A 150 -10.70 10.26 -9.92
CA GLN A 150 -10.38 10.05 -11.34
C GLN A 150 -9.15 9.14 -11.50
N LEU A 151 -9.20 7.98 -10.84
CA LEU A 151 -8.12 7.01 -10.81
C LEU A 151 -8.42 5.79 -11.67
N GLN A 152 -7.37 5.05 -12.02
CA GLN A 152 -7.44 3.73 -12.61
C GLN A 152 -6.88 2.71 -11.61
N PRO A 153 -7.24 1.43 -11.75
CA PRO A 153 -6.71 0.39 -10.88
C PRO A 153 -5.23 0.11 -11.13
#